data_45e01402e8221e60d5cc7b89b538161e
#
_entry.id   45e01402e8221e60d5cc7b89b538161e
#
_cell.length_a   1.000
_cell.length_b   1.000
_cell.length_c   1.000
_cell.angle_alpha   90.00
_cell.angle_beta   90.00
_cell.angle_gamma   90.00
#
_symmetry.space_group_name_H-M   'P 1'
#
loop_
_entity.id
_entity.type
_entity.pdbx_description
1 polymer ?
#
loop_
_entity_poly.entity_id
_entity_poly.type
_entity_poly.pdbx_seq_one_letter_code
_entity_poly.pdbx_strand_id
1 'polypeptide(L)'
;PLIRRCTGGGLVPHNGDWTYSLIFPPDHEWAVLTATESYRRIHELLQTAFAKLGIRATLADCCRRPRPGECFAGHELHDLLWQNKKIAGAAQRRNHHGLLIQGSVQPADDWSKQDWRDFLNQGCSELETLPDARTRELAEAKYSKAEYNRKR
;
A
#
# COMPACT_ATOMS: atom_id res chain seq x y z
N PRO A 1 -9.59 2.38 16.48
CA PRO A 1 -10.69 1.81 15.68
C PRO A 1 -10.15 0.73 14.73
N LEU A 2 -10.96 -0.30 14.46
CA LEU A 2 -10.67 -1.32 13.46
C LEU A 2 -11.43 -0.94 12.19
N ILE A 3 -10.70 -0.78 11.07
CA ILE A 3 -11.28 -0.42 9.77
C ILE A 3 -10.89 -1.50 8.74
N ARG A 4 -11.87 -2.03 8.04
CA ARG A 4 -11.66 -2.99 6.95
C ARG A 4 -11.45 -2.24 5.64
N ARG A 5 -10.26 -2.39 5.04
CA ARG A 5 -10.00 -1.91 3.68
C ARG A 5 -10.66 -2.81 2.62
N CYS A 6 -10.84 -2.30 1.42
CA CYS A 6 -11.40 -3.07 0.30
C CYS A 6 -10.41 -4.02 -0.38
N THR A 7 -9.11 -3.91 -0.07
CA THR A 7 -8.03 -4.79 -0.53
C THR A 7 -7.82 -5.96 0.44
N GLY A 8 -7.12 -7.00 -0.01
CA GLY A 8 -6.82 -8.18 0.80
C GLY A 8 -5.72 -7.95 1.86
N GLY A 9 -5.22 -9.05 2.42
CA GLY A 9 -4.11 -9.08 3.39
C GLY A 9 -4.55 -9.03 4.86
N GLY A 10 -3.57 -9.10 5.76
CA GLY A 10 -3.76 -9.13 7.20
C GLY A 10 -4.00 -7.77 7.85
N LEU A 11 -3.97 -7.76 9.17
CA LEU A 11 -4.05 -6.54 9.98
C LEU A 11 -2.78 -5.70 9.79
N VAL A 12 -2.96 -4.39 9.62
CA VAL A 12 -1.87 -3.41 9.55
C VAL A 12 -2.09 -2.39 10.65
N PRO A 13 -1.16 -2.25 11.61
CA PRO A 13 -1.22 -1.19 12.60
C PRO A 13 -0.82 0.15 11.96
N HIS A 14 -1.65 1.17 12.16
CA HIS A 14 -1.41 2.53 11.67
C HIS A 14 -0.94 3.44 12.82
N ASN A 15 0.32 3.29 13.20
CA ASN A 15 0.96 4.05 14.29
C ASN A 15 2.07 4.94 13.70
N GLY A 16 1.69 6.00 12.99
CA GLY A 16 2.66 6.92 12.39
C GLY A 16 3.18 6.49 11.02
N ASP A 17 2.67 5.42 10.46
CA ASP A 17 3.02 4.96 9.11
C ASP A 17 2.54 5.91 8.02
N TRP A 18 3.17 5.82 6.86
CA TRP A 18 2.76 6.52 5.65
C TRP A 18 1.93 5.58 4.79
N THR A 19 0.71 5.96 4.52
CA THR A 19 -0.17 5.19 3.64
C THR A 19 -0.26 5.82 2.26
N TYR A 20 -0.44 4.97 1.26
CA TYR A 20 -0.70 5.40 -0.11
C TYR A 20 -1.77 4.54 -0.77
N SER A 21 -2.44 5.12 -1.75
CA SER A 21 -3.34 4.42 -2.66
C SER A 21 -3.03 4.85 -4.08
N LEU A 22 -2.79 3.89 -4.96
CA LEU A 22 -2.60 4.10 -6.40
C LEU A 22 -3.74 3.43 -7.15
N ILE A 23 -4.32 4.15 -8.08
CA ILE A 23 -5.43 3.68 -8.90
C ILE A 23 -4.98 3.71 -10.36
N PHE A 24 -5.12 2.57 -11.02
CA PHE A 24 -4.82 2.41 -12.43
C PHE A 24 -6.11 2.07 -13.17
N PRO A 25 -6.53 2.86 -14.17
CA PRO A 25 -7.71 2.56 -14.96
C PRO A 25 -7.55 1.25 -15.75
N PRO A 26 -8.64 0.66 -16.27
CA PRO A 26 -8.60 -0.68 -16.84
C PRO A 26 -7.75 -0.79 -18.12
N ASP A 27 -7.54 0.30 -18.83
CA ASP A 27 -6.70 0.43 -20.02
C ASP A 27 -5.20 0.73 -19.72
N HIS A 28 -4.87 0.97 -18.46
CA HIS A 28 -3.48 1.19 -18.06
C HIS A 28 -2.69 -0.12 -18.06
N GLU A 29 -1.42 -0.08 -18.50
CA GLU A 29 -0.53 -1.26 -18.58
C GLU A 29 -0.43 -2.07 -17.28
N TRP A 30 -0.50 -1.41 -16.12
CA TRP A 30 -0.45 -2.09 -14.83
C TRP A 30 -1.73 -2.88 -14.52
N ALA A 31 -2.85 -2.53 -15.11
CA ALA A 31 -4.12 -3.22 -14.90
C ALA A 31 -4.12 -4.64 -15.48
N VAL A 32 -3.28 -4.93 -16.47
CA VAL A 32 -3.15 -6.26 -17.10
C VAL A 32 -2.02 -7.11 -16.51
N LEU A 33 -1.18 -6.55 -15.65
CA LEU A 33 -0.11 -7.30 -14.99
C LEU A 33 -0.68 -8.36 -14.04
N THR A 34 0.08 -9.42 -13.79
CA THR A 34 -0.24 -10.36 -12.71
C THR A 34 -0.16 -9.67 -11.35
N ALA A 35 -0.80 -10.27 -10.34
CA ALA A 35 -0.76 -9.74 -8.97
C ALA A 35 0.67 -9.65 -8.44
N THR A 36 1.50 -10.66 -8.69
CA THR A 36 2.90 -10.68 -8.28
C THR A 36 3.71 -9.62 -9.00
N GLU A 37 3.49 -9.43 -10.30
CA GLU A 37 4.25 -8.47 -11.08
C GLU A 37 3.91 -7.02 -10.70
N SER A 38 2.64 -6.67 -10.55
CA SER A 38 2.23 -5.35 -10.09
C SER A 38 2.71 -5.07 -8.66
N TYR A 39 2.76 -6.11 -7.79
CA TYR A 39 3.31 -6.01 -6.45
C TYR A 39 4.83 -5.75 -6.47
N ARG A 40 5.58 -6.47 -7.30
CA ARG A 40 7.01 -6.25 -7.47
C ARG A 40 7.31 -4.83 -7.97
N ARG A 41 6.61 -4.38 -9.02
CA ARG A 41 6.83 -3.05 -9.61
C ARG A 41 6.57 -1.90 -8.64
N ILE A 42 5.52 -1.97 -7.83
CA ILE A 42 5.27 -0.92 -6.84
C ILE A 42 6.39 -0.85 -5.80
N HIS A 43 6.92 -2.00 -5.37
CA HIS A 43 8.00 -2.00 -4.39
C HIS A 43 9.36 -1.59 -5.02
N GLU A 44 9.60 -1.84 -6.30
CA GLU A 44 10.74 -1.27 -7.04
C GLU A 44 10.65 0.25 -7.16
N LEU A 45 9.44 0.79 -7.40
CA LEU A 45 9.20 2.23 -7.39
C LEU A 45 9.50 2.83 -6.01
N LEU A 46 9.01 2.21 -4.94
CA LEU A 46 9.32 2.64 -3.58
C LEU A 46 10.81 2.52 -3.25
N GLN A 47 11.46 1.43 -3.67
CA GLN A 47 12.92 1.27 -3.52
C GLN A 47 13.69 2.41 -4.18
N THR A 48 13.29 2.79 -5.39
CA THR A 48 13.88 3.92 -6.12
C THR A 48 13.65 5.25 -5.39
N ALA A 49 12.44 5.45 -4.84
CA ALA A 49 12.13 6.62 -4.03
C ALA A 49 13.04 6.71 -2.80
N PHE A 50 13.17 5.63 -2.06
CA PHE A 50 14.04 5.57 -0.89
C PHE A 50 15.52 5.75 -1.22
N ALA A 51 15.99 5.20 -2.34
CA ALA A 51 17.36 5.39 -2.80
C ALA A 51 17.70 6.88 -3.05
N LYS A 52 16.75 7.66 -3.59
CA LYS A 52 16.90 9.12 -3.77
C LYS A 52 16.98 9.87 -2.43
N LEU A 53 16.38 9.32 -1.37
CA LEU A 53 16.46 9.84 0.00
C LEU A 53 17.71 9.33 0.75
N GLY A 54 18.62 8.62 0.08
CA GLY A 54 19.80 8.03 0.71
C GLY A 54 19.55 6.75 1.50
N ILE A 55 18.33 6.20 1.42
CA ILE A 55 17.90 5.02 2.17
C ILE A 55 18.07 3.77 1.27
N ARG A 56 18.98 2.88 1.64
CA ARG A 56 19.24 1.64 0.91
C ARG A 56 18.27 0.53 1.35
N ALA A 57 17.11 0.49 0.74
CA ALA A 57 16.14 -0.59 0.92
C ALA A 57 16.35 -1.68 -0.13
N THR A 58 15.96 -2.92 0.18
CA THR A 58 16.03 -4.08 -0.72
C THR A 58 14.67 -4.76 -0.82
N LEU A 59 14.39 -5.41 -1.95
CA LEU A 59 13.24 -6.28 -2.07
C LEU A 59 13.51 -7.63 -1.41
N ALA A 60 12.51 -8.16 -0.70
CA ALA A 60 12.56 -9.52 -0.20
C ALA A 60 12.58 -10.52 -1.36
N ASP A 61 13.53 -11.44 -1.33
CA ASP A 61 13.72 -12.51 -2.32
C ASP A 61 12.95 -13.80 -1.99
N CYS A 62 12.38 -13.88 -0.80
CA CYS A 62 11.60 -15.01 -0.32
C CYS A 62 10.51 -14.56 0.66
N CYS A 63 9.59 -15.47 0.98
CA CYS A 63 8.62 -15.27 2.04
C CYS A 63 9.18 -15.75 3.37
N ARG A 64 9.03 -14.94 4.41
CA ARG A 64 9.30 -15.33 5.79
C ARG A 64 8.03 -15.16 6.62
N ARG A 65 7.44 -16.28 7.03
CA ARG A 65 6.24 -16.24 7.85
C ARG A 65 6.54 -15.67 9.24
N PRO A 66 5.75 -14.71 9.73
CA PRO A 66 5.88 -14.23 11.09
C PRO A 66 5.49 -15.34 12.08
N ARG A 67 6.04 -15.27 13.29
CA ARG A 67 5.50 -16.06 14.40
C ARG A 67 4.11 -15.54 14.77
N PRO A 68 3.22 -16.42 15.32
CA PRO A 68 1.91 -15.97 15.77
C PRO A 68 2.01 -14.76 16.70
N GLY A 69 1.27 -13.69 16.38
CA GLY A 69 1.30 -12.43 17.14
C GLY A 69 2.30 -11.36 16.69
N GLU A 70 3.22 -11.67 15.79
CA GLU A 70 4.20 -10.71 15.26
C GLU A 70 3.74 -10.13 13.92
N CYS A 71 2.88 -9.12 13.94
CA CYS A 71 2.56 -8.35 12.75
C CYS A 71 3.82 -7.57 12.30
N PHE A 72 4.18 -7.61 11.02
CA PHE A 72 5.41 -7.05 10.45
C PHE A 72 6.72 -7.79 10.77
N ALA A 73 6.74 -8.85 11.59
CA ALA A 73 7.93 -9.65 11.80
C ALA A 73 8.23 -10.63 10.63
N GLY A 74 7.26 -10.83 9.74
CA GLY A 74 7.40 -11.57 8.49
C GLY A 74 7.34 -10.66 7.27
N HIS A 75 7.75 -11.20 6.15
CA HIS A 75 7.63 -10.54 4.86
C HIS A 75 7.19 -11.53 3.79
N GLU A 76 6.48 -11.01 2.81
CA GLU A 76 6.16 -11.70 1.57
C GLU A 76 7.24 -11.42 0.52
N LEU A 77 7.26 -12.24 -0.51
CA LEU A 77 8.11 -12.02 -1.67
C LEU A 77 7.88 -10.60 -2.23
N HIS A 78 8.96 -9.87 -2.47
CA HIS A 78 9.00 -8.48 -2.95
C HIS A 78 8.54 -7.42 -1.94
N ASP A 79 8.28 -7.75 -0.69
CA ASP A 79 8.16 -6.72 0.35
C ASP A 79 9.43 -5.87 0.44
N LEU A 80 9.32 -4.61 0.82
CA LEU A 80 10.48 -3.75 0.96
C LEU A 80 11.11 -3.89 2.35
N LEU A 81 12.40 -4.15 2.37
CA LEU A 81 13.19 -4.35 3.58
C LEU A 81 14.24 -3.25 3.73
N TRP A 82 14.46 -2.80 4.95
CA TRP A 82 15.58 -1.96 5.35
C TRP A 82 16.18 -2.51 6.64
N GLN A 83 17.51 -2.69 6.65
CA GLN A 83 18.22 -3.34 7.78
C GLN A 83 17.59 -4.70 8.15
N ASN A 84 17.22 -5.49 7.16
CA ASN A 84 16.55 -6.79 7.28
C ASN A 84 15.17 -6.76 7.99
N LYS A 85 14.58 -5.59 8.17
CA LYS A 85 13.21 -5.44 8.68
C LYS A 85 12.28 -5.00 7.56
N LYS A 86 11.07 -5.52 7.54
CA LYS A 86 10.03 -5.06 6.62
C LYS A 86 9.65 -3.62 6.94
N ILE A 87 9.79 -2.75 5.96
CA ILE A 87 9.42 -1.32 6.07
C ILE A 87 8.22 -0.96 5.21
N ALA A 88 7.92 -1.73 4.16
CA ALA A 88 6.74 -1.50 3.35
C ALA A 88 6.14 -2.80 2.83
N GLY A 89 4.84 -2.77 2.66
CA GLY A 89 4.04 -3.80 2.03
C GLY A 89 2.77 -3.20 1.46
N ALA A 90 2.14 -3.92 0.56
CA ALA A 90 0.94 -3.48 -0.11
C ALA A 90 -0.10 -4.60 -0.23
N ALA A 91 -1.33 -4.20 -0.50
CA ALA A 91 -2.40 -5.10 -0.89
C ALA A 91 -3.08 -4.53 -2.12
N GLN A 92 -3.67 -5.37 -2.95
CA GLN A 92 -4.28 -4.94 -4.18
C GLN A 92 -5.67 -5.52 -4.38
N ARG A 93 -6.47 -4.81 -5.14
CA ARG A 93 -7.77 -5.27 -5.62
C ARG A 93 -7.87 -4.96 -7.11
N ARG A 94 -8.28 -5.96 -7.87
CA ARG A 94 -8.46 -5.88 -9.31
C ARG A 94 -9.88 -6.24 -9.68
N ASN A 95 -10.47 -5.48 -10.56
CA ASN A 95 -11.79 -5.74 -11.13
C ASN A 95 -11.91 -5.06 -12.51
N HIS A 96 -13.10 -5.03 -13.10
CA HIS A 96 -13.36 -4.40 -14.42
C HIS A 96 -13.17 -2.88 -14.42
N HIS A 97 -13.08 -2.22 -13.26
CA HIS A 97 -12.78 -0.79 -13.14
C HIS A 97 -11.28 -0.49 -13.08
N GLY A 98 -10.42 -1.52 -13.02
CA GLY A 98 -8.98 -1.37 -12.98
C GLY A 98 -8.32 -2.01 -11.78
N LEU A 99 -7.16 -1.48 -11.40
CA LEU A 99 -6.32 -1.94 -10.32
C LEU A 99 -6.20 -0.88 -9.23
N LEU A 100 -6.53 -1.25 -7.99
CA LEU A 100 -6.23 -0.47 -6.79
C LEU A 100 -5.09 -1.15 -6.03
N ILE A 101 -4.02 -0.40 -5.73
CA ILE A 101 -2.94 -0.81 -4.83
C ILE A 101 -2.95 0.11 -3.61
N GLN A 102 -3.01 -0.47 -2.42
CA GLN A 102 -2.93 0.25 -1.15
C GLN A 102 -1.76 -0.28 -0.35
N GLY A 103 -0.89 0.59 0.11
CA GLY A 103 0.28 0.21 0.87
C GLY A 103 0.51 1.05 2.12
N SER A 104 1.38 0.53 2.98
CA SER A 104 1.83 1.16 4.20
C SER A 104 3.35 1.08 4.25
N VAL A 105 3.95 2.20 4.61
CA VAL A 105 5.39 2.35 4.86
C VAL A 105 5.58 2.66 6.33
N GLN A 106 6.48 1.95 6.99
CA GLN A 106 6.90 2.17 8.37
C GLN A 106 8.20 2.98 8.34
N PRO A 107 8.15 4.31 8.47
CA PRO A 107 9.34 5.15 8.36
C PRO A 107 10.20 5.07 9.62
N ALA A 108 11.49 5.39 9.49
CA ALA A 108 12.29 5.82 10.62
C ALA A 108 12.00 7.30 10.93
N ASP A 109 12.34 7.73 12.16
CA ASP A 109 11.97 9.06 12.65
C ASP A 109 12.60 10.22 11.87
N ASP A 110 13.74 9.98 11.24
CA ASP A 110 14.50 10.95 10.45
C ASP A 110 14.12 11.01 8.96
N TRP A 111 13.15 10.19 8.51
CA TRP A 111 12.77 10.16 7.12
C TRP A 111 11.79 11.26 6.75
N SER A 112 12.03 11.91 5.60
CA SER A 112 11.16 12.97 5.10
C SER A 112 9.93 12.40 4.38
N LYS A 113 8.75 12.57 4.99
CA LYS A 113 7.48 12.22 4.37
C LYS A 113 7.19 13.06 3.14
N GLN A 114 7.59 14.33 3.15
CA GLN A 114 7.34 15.25 2.03
C GLN A 114 8.12 14.80 0.79
N ASP A 115 9.42 14.54 0.93
CA ASP A 115 10.26 14.13 -0.20
C ASP A 115 9.79 12.80 -0.81
N TRP A 116 9.40 11.83 0.04
CA TRP A 116 8.82 10.58 -0.39
C TRP A 116 7.50 10.78 -1.17
N ARG A 117 6.63 11.64 -0.68
CA ARG A 117 5.36 11.99 -1.31
C ARG A 117 5.58 12.68 -2.65
N ASP A 118 6.50 13.64 -2.72
CA ASP A 118 6.82 14.37 -3.94
C ASP A 118 7.38 13.44 -5.02
N PHE A 119 8.18 12.46 -4.62
CA PHE A 119 8.64 11.44 -5.55
C PHE A 119 7.49 10.58 -6.10
N LEU A 120 6.58 10.10 -5.25
CA LEU A 120 5.45 9.28 -5.71
C LEU A 120 4.51 10.04 -6.64
N ASN A 121 4.37 11.33 -6.43
CA ASN A 121 3.49 12.17 -7.25
C ASN A 121 4.06 12.47 -8.64
N GLN A 122 5.34 12.27 -8.90
CA GLN A 122 5.97 12.60 -10.18
C GLN A 122 5.38 11.88 -11.41
N GLY A 123 4.71 10.75 -11.22
CA GLY A 123 4.05 9.99 -12.28
C GLY A 123 2.53 9.91 -12.16
N CYS A 124 1.95 10.67 -11.24
CA CYS A 124 0.51 10.64 -10.96
C CYS A 124 -0.21 11.82 -11.60
N SER A 125 -1.40 11.59 -12.13
CA SER A 125 -2.32 12.66 -12.50
C SER A 125 -3.12 13.10 -11.27
N GLU A 126 -3.35 14.39 -11.13
CA GLU A 126 -4.27 14.90 -10.13
C GLU A 126 -5.72 14.57 -10.51
N LEU A 127 -6.52 14.20 -9.51
CA LEU A 127 -7.96 14.10 -9.69
C LEU A 127 -8.54 15.53 -9.64
N GLU A 128 -9.11 15.98 -10.73
CA GLU A 128 -9.74 17.30 -10.82
C GLU A 128 -10.90 17.45 -9.83
N THR A 129 -11.63 16.37 -9.58
CA THR A 129 -12.74 16.34 -8.61
C THR A 129 -12.83 15.00 -7.89
N LEU A 130 -12.97 15.06 -6.58
CA LEU A 130 -13.33 13.88 -5.80
C LEU A 130 -14.85 13.69 -5.83
N PRO A 131 -15.37 12.47 -6.03
CA PRO A 131 -16.80 12.19 -5.98
C PRO A 131 -17.31 12.18 -4.52
N ASP A 132 -17.29 13.34 -3.86
CA ASP A 132 -17.55 13.48 -2.43
C ASP A 132 -18.90 12.94 -1.99
N ALA A 133 -19.96 13.17 -2.76
CA ALA A 133 -21.30 12.68 -2.44
C ALA A 133 -21.32 11.15 -2.42
N ARG A 134 -20.73 10.49 -3.43
CA ARG A 134 -20.65 9.03 -3.51
C ARG A 134 -19.72 8.45 -2.44
N THR A 135 -18.65 9.14 -2.14
CA THR A 135 -17.70 8.73 -1.08
C THR A 135 -18.39 8.75 0.28
N ARG A 136 -19.14 9.81 0.61
CA ARG A 136 -19.92 9.91 1.84
C ARG A 136 -21.01 8.83 1.93
N GLU A 137 -21.78 8.64 0.86
CA GLU A 137 -22.79 7.60 0.78
C GLU A 137 -22.20 6.20 1.08
N LEU A 138 -21.07 5.86 0.45
CA LEU A 138 -20.38 4.58 0.67
C LEU A 138 -19.80 4.47 2.10
N ALA A 139 -19.28 5.55 2.64
CA ALA A 139 -18.81 5.58 4.03
C ALA A 139 -19.94 5.28 5.00
N GLU A 140 -21.07 5.94 4.86
CA GLU A 140 -22.25 5.75 5.73
C GLU A 140 -22.91 4.39 5.54
N ALA A 141 -23.11 3.97 4.29
CA ALA A 141 -23.82 2.72 3.98
C ALA A 141 -23.00 1.48 4.35
N LYS A 142 -21.68 1.55 4.28
CA LYS A 142 -20.81 0.36 4.37
C LYS A 142 -19.59 0.54 5.28
N TYR A 143 -18.70 1.46 4.96
CA TYR A 143 -17.36 1.48 5.55
C TYR A 143 -17.31 1.95 7.00
N SER A 144 -18.28 2.75 7.45
CA SER A 144 -18.45 3.15 8.87
C SER A 144 -19.17 2.12 9.71
N LYS A 145 -19.74 1.07 9.12
CA LYS A 145 -20.50 0.04 9.83
C LYS A 145 -19.57 -0.91 10.59
N ALA A 146 -19.84 -1.09 11.89
CA ALA A 146 -19.10 -2.04 12.72
C ALA A 146 -19.20 -3.49 12.18
N GLU A 147 -20.37 -3.87 11.66
CA GLU A 147 -20.59 -5.16 11.02
C GLU A 147 -19.65 -5.42 9.85
N TYR A 148 -19.46 -4.43 8.97
CA TYR A 148 -18.54 -4.54 7.85
C TYR A 148 -17.09 -4.66 8.32
N ASN A 149 -16.70 -3.86 9.30
CA ASN A 149 -15.31 -3.77 9.78
C ASN A 149 -14.91 -5.02 10.59
N ARG A 150 -15.86 -5.74 11.19
CA ARG A 150 -15.61 -6.96 11.99
C ARG A 150 -15.80 -8.27 11.23
N LYS A 151 -16.27 -8.26 9.98
CA LYS A 151 -16.36 -9.48 9.17
C LYS A 151 -14.97 -10.07 8.94
N ARG A 152 -14.80 -11.36 9.24
CA ARG A 152 -13.61 -12.14 8.89
C ARG A 152 -13.68 -12.61 7.45
#